data_b7d0fc4ee76f1eeb7e1c4dcdf81e0310
#
_entry.id   b7d0fc4ee76f1eeb7e1c4dcdf81e0310
#
_cell.length_a   1.000
_cell.length_b   1.000
_cell.length_c   1.000
_cell.angle_alpha   90.00
_cell.angle_beta   90.00
_cell.angle_gamma   90.00
#
_symmetry.space_group_name_H-M   'P 1'
#
loop_
_entity.id
_entity.type
_entity.pdbx_description
1 polymer ?
#
loop_
_entity_poly.entity_id
_entity_poly.type
_entity_poly.pdbx_seq_one_letter_code
_entity_poly.pdbx_strand_id
1 'polypeptide(L)'
;MRRRVLGDSHVDRAEAEAAADPFSRDFEAFANRATWGETWSRPGLDLRTRSLLTLTALTVGGHLDELAAHARAALRLGVSPEEIKETLQHAALYAGLPAARAAFAAVRPEVTAHVTAEDGAPERRP
;
A
#
# COMPACT_ATOMS: atom_id res chain seq x y z
N MET A 1 10.85 -7.24 6.27
CA MET A 1 10.42 -6.06 5.47
C MET A 1 8.92 -6.07 5.20
N ARG A 2 8.38 -7.13 4.68
CA ARG A 2 6.94 -7.24 4.37
C ARG A 2 6.03 -6.84 5.55
N ARG A 3 6.27 -7.38 6.74
CA ARG A 3 5.50 -7.07 7.95
C ARG A 3 5.64 -5.62 8.39
N ARG A 4 6.82 -5.06 8.21
CA ARG A 4 7.08 -3.64 8.51
C ARG A 4 6.23 -2.71 7.65
N VAL A 5 6.05 -3.05 6.38
CA VAL A 5 5.29 -2.24 5.41
C VAL A 5 3.80 -2.53 5.49
N LEU A 6 3.39 -3.79 5.36
CA LEU A 6 1.97 -4.18 5.25
C LEU A 6 1.28 -4.43 6.59
N GLY A 7 2.04 -4.66 7.66
CA GLY A 7 1.52 -4.99 8.98
C GLY A 7 1.27 -6.47 9.19
N ASP A 8 1.29 -6.88 10.44
CA ASP A 8 1.21 -8.30 10.82
C ASP A 8 -0.12 -8.95 10.43
N SER A 9 -1.26 -8.28 10.65
CA SER A 9 -2.58 -8.85 10.33
C SER A 9 -2.73 -9.13 8.84
N HIS A 10 -2.25 -8.23 7.98
CA HIS A 10 -2.31 -8.42 6.53
C HIS A 10 -1.44 -9.60 6.10
N VAL A 11 -0.21 -9.67 6.62
CA VAL A 11 0.74 -10.73 6.27
C VAL A 11 0.26 -12.08 6.79
N ASP A 12 -0.26 -12.16 8.00
CA ASP A 12 -0.81 -13.40 8.57
C ASP A 12 -1.95 -13.96 7.70
N ARG A 13 -2.85 -13.09 7.24
CA ARG A 13 -3.94 -13.46 6.34
C ARG A 13 -3.41 -13.98 5.00
N ALA A 14 -2.48 -13.25 4.40
CA ALA A 14 -1.89 -13.61 3.11
C ALA A 14 -1.13 -14.94 3.20
N GLU A 15 -0.40 -15.18 4.29
CA GLU A 15 0.31 -16.44 4.53
C GLU A 15 -0.66 -17.61 4.71
N ALA A 16 -1.78 -17.41 5.43
CA ALA A 16 -2.79 -18.42 5.60
C ALA A 16 -3.47 -18.79 4.26
N GLU A 17 -3.78 -17.80 3.43
CA GLU A 17 -4.34 -18.00 2.09
C GLU A 17 -3.35 -18.74 1.19
N ALA A 18 -2.09 -18.36 1.20
CA ALA A 18 -1.05 -19.02 0.40
C ALA A 18 -0.81 -20.47 0.86
N ALA A 19 -0.85 -20.74 2.15
CA ALA A 19 -0.70 -22.08 2.70
C ALA A 19 -1.87 -23.01 2.29
N ALA A 20 -3.07 -22.45 2.09
CA ALA A 20 -4.26 -23.18 1.67
C ALA A 20 -4.33 -23.41 0.16
N ASP A 21 -3.43 -22.79 -0.62
CA ASP A 21 -3.42 -22.85 -2.08
C ASP A 21 -2.11 -23.44 -2.62
N PRO A 22 -2.05 -24.79 -2.82
CA PRO A 22 -0.84 -25.41 -3.35
C PRO A 22 -0.48 -24.99 -4.78
N PHE A 23 -1.46 -24.57 -5.57
CA PHE A 23 -1.25 -24.16 -6.95
C PHE A 23 -0.42 -22.86 -7.06
N SER A 24 -0.67 -21.90 -6.18
CA SER A 24 -0.01 -20.59 -6.22
C SER A 24 1.22 -20.51 -5.31
N ARG A 25 1.51 -21.52 -4.51
CA ARG A 25 2.55 -21.49 -3.46
C ARG A 25 3.92 -21.07 -3.97
N ASP A 26 4.39 -21.67 -5.06
CA ASP A 26 5.72 -21.39 -5.61
C ASP A 26 5.80 -19.96 -6.15
N PHE A 27 4.73 -19.49 -6.81
CA PHE A 27 4.65 -18.13 -7.28
C PHE A 27 4.67 -17.13 -6.13
N GLU A 28 3.89 -17.37 -5.08
CA GLU A 28 3.86 -16.49 -3.90
C GLU A 28 5.23 -16.43 -3.21
N ALA A 29 5.92 -17.55 -3.11
CA ALA A 29 7.29 -17.59 -2.58
C ALA A 29 8.25 -16.76 -3.43
N PHE A 30 8.18 -16.88 -4.75
CA PHE A 30 8.96 -16.09 -5.69
C PHE A 30 8.62 -14.59 -5.55
N ALA A 31 7.35 -14.24 -5.56
CA ALA A 31 6.89 -12.86 -5.45
C ALA A 31 7.37 -12.21 -4.14
N ASN A 32 7.30 -12.93 -3.03
CA ASN A 32 7.78 -12.46 -1.74
C ASN A 32 9.29 -12.21 -1.73
N ARG A 33 10.08 -13.09 -2.31
CA ARG A 33 11.53 -12.88 -2.43
C ARG A 33 11.86 -11.67 -3.28
N ALA A 34 11.25 -11.57 -4.47
CA ALA A 34 11.52 -10.48 -5.41
C ALA A 34 11.10 -9.13 -4.85
N THR A 35 9.93 -9.07 -4.22
CA THR A 35 9.37 -7.82 -3.69
C THR A 35 10.07 -7.38 -2.40
N TRP A 36 10.02 -8.24 -1.37
CA TRP A 36 10.43 -7.85 -0.01
C TRP A 36 11.89 -8.14 0.27
N GLY A 37 12.38 -9.29 -0.18
CA GLY A 37 13.77 -9.69 0.04
C GLY A 37 14.77 -8.95 -0.83
N GLU A 38 14.44 -8.75 -2.09
CA GLU A 38 15.39 -8.21 -3.07
C GLU A 38 15.15 -6.75 -3.44
N THR A 39 13.92 -6.25 -3.40
CA THR A 39 13.61 -4.88 -3.86
C THR A 39 13.38 -3.91 -2.71
N TRP A 40 12.38 -4.16 -1.88
CA TRP A 40 12.03 -3.23 -0.78
C TRP A 40 13.11 -3.10 0.29
N SER A 41 13.99 -4.08 0.41
CA SER A 41 15.11 -4.07 1.35
C SER A 41 16.34 -3.31 0.84
N ARG A 42 16.33 -2.86 -0.41
CA ARG A 42 17.46 -2.11 -0.99
C ARG A 42 17.56 -0.72 -0.39
N PRO A 43 18.77 -0.25 -0.06
CA PRO A 43 18.95 1.06 0.60
C PRO A 43 18.87 2.27 -0.35
N GLY A 44 18.75 2.07 -1.66
CA GLY A 44 18.80 3.14 -2.66
C GLY A 44 17.62 4.13 -2.61
N LEU A 45 16.48 3.70 -2.08
CA LEU A 45 15.32 4.54 -1.82
C LEU A 45 14.76 4.23 -0.44
N ASP A 46 14.25 5.23 0.26
CA ASP A 46 13.59 5.02 1.53
C ASP A 46 12.20 4.39 1.36
N LEU A 47 11.63 3.90 2.45
CA LEU A 47 10.34 3.20 2.43
C LEU A 47 9.19 4.11 2.00
N ARG A 48 9.23 5.38 2.39
CA ARG A 48 8.25 6.39 2.04
C ARG A 48 8.22 6.61 0.53
N THR A 49 9.37 6.82 -0.08
CA THR A 49 9.51 6.96 -1.54
C THR A 49 9.03 5.72 -2.27
N ARG A 50 9.40 4.53 -1.80
CA ARG A 50 8.92 3.27 -2.39
C ARG A 50 7.40 3.14 -2.32
N SER A 51 6.80 3.58 -1.21
CA SER A 51 5.34 3.61 -1.08
C SER A 51 4.67 4.49 -2.14
N LEU A 52 5.19 5.70 -2.38
CA LEU A 52 4.65 6.61 -3.40
C LEU A 52 4.78 6.04 -4.81
N LEU A 53 5.92 5.43 -5.12
CA LEU A 53 6.14 4.74 -6.40
C LEU A 53 5.15 3.59 -6.59
N THR A 54 4.92 2.81 -5.53
CA THR A 54 3.99 1.69 -5.56
C THR A 54 2.56 2.15 -5.79
N LEU A 55 2.11 3.19 -5.08
CA LEU A 55 0.77 3.78 -5.28
C LEU A 55 0.58 4.24 -6.73
N THR A 56 1.59 4.88 -7.30
CA THR A 56 1.56 5.33 -8.70
C THR A 56 1.44 4.14 -9.66
N ALA A 57 2.30 3.15 -9.51
CA ALA A 57 2.32 1.96 -10.37
C ALA A 57 0.98 1.19 -10.31
N LEU A 58 0.43 0.98 -9.11
CA LEU A 58 -0.82 0.26 -8.92
C LEU A 58 -2.02 1.04 -9.47
N THR A 59 -1.99 2.37 -9.40
CA THR A 59 -3.01 3.23 -10.01
C THR A 59 -2.99 3.10 -11.53
N VAL A 60 -1.82 3.23 -12.15
CA VAL A 60 -1.68 3.11 -13.61
C VAL A 60 -2.03 1.71 -14.08
N GLY A 61 -1.64 0.68 -13.34
CA GLY A 61 -1.94 -0.71 -13.66
C GLY A 61 -3.38 -1.15 -13.36
N GLY A 62 -4.16 -0.35 -12.65
CA GLY A 62 -5.54 -0.69 -12.30
C GLY A 62 -5.68 -1.79 -11.25
N HIS A 63 -4.67 -2.00 -10.42
CA HIS A 63 -4.65 -3.02 -9.35
C HIS A 63 -5.24 -2.47 -8.06
N LEU A 64 -6.57 -2.35 -8.01
CA LEU A 64 -7.28 -1.58 -6.98
C LEU A 64 -7.24 -2.20 -5.59
N ASP A 65 -7.31 -3.51 -5.46
CA ASP A 65 -7.23 -4.18 -4.16
C ASP A 65 -5.85 -4.01 -3.52
N GLU A 66 -4.81 -4.18 -4.31
CA GLU A 66 -3.43 -3.95 -3.86
C GLU A 66 -3.17 -2.48 -3.58
N LEU A 67 -3.76 -1.58 -4.37
CA LEU A 67 -3.68 -0.15 -4.14
C LEU A 67 -4.25 0.23 -2.76
N ALA A 68 -5.40 -0.29 -2.39
CA ALA A 68 -6.00 -0.03 -1.08
C ALA A 68 -5.09 -0.52 0.06
N ALA A 69 -4.53 -1.73 -0.07
CA ALA A 69 -3.60 -2.29 0.92
C ALA A 69 -2.32 -1.44 1.05
N HIS A 70 -1.77 -0.98 -0.07
CA HIS A 70 -0.57 -0.15 -0.06
C HIS A 70 -0.84 1.30 0.37
N ALA A 71 -2.04 1.83 0.17
CA ALA A 71 -2.43 3.12 0.74
C ALA A 71 -2.45 3.05 2.28
N ARG A 72 -3.01 1.98 2.84
CA ARG A 72 -2.99 1.72 4.28
C ARG A 72 -1.55 1.61 4.80
N ALA A 73 -0.71 0.86 4.08
CA ALA A 73 0.70 0.73 4.41
C ALA A 73 1.44 2.08 4.37
N ALA A 74 1.18 2.89 3.36
CA ALA A 74 1.78 4.22 3.22
C ALA A 74 1.43 5.13 4.42
N LEU A 75 0.16 5.13 4.83
CA LEU A 75 -0.29 5.87 6.02
C LEU A 75 0.46 5.41 7.29
N ARG A 76 0.65 4.11 7.45
CA ARG A 76 1.43 3.54 8.57
C ARG A 76 2.89 3.97 8.56
N LEU A 77 3.47 4.14 7.37
CA LEU A 77 4.84 4.60 7.19
C LEU A 77 5.00 6.12 7.30
N GLY A 78 3.94 6.84 7.61
CA GLY A 78 3.97 8.27 7.83
C GLY A 78 3.72 9.13 6.58
N VAL A 79 3.29 8.54 5.48
CA VAL A 79 2.79 9.28 4.31
C VAL A 79 1.45 9.90 4.68
N SER A 80 1.29 11.20 4.44
CA SER A 80 0.06 11.89 4.79
C SER A 80 -1.06 11.65 3.78
N PRO A 81 -2.35 11.80 4.18
CA PRO A 81 -3.47 11.78 3.23
C PRO A 81 -3.30 12.77 2.08
N GLU A 82 -2.75 13.97 2.35
CA GLU A 82 -2.46 14.97 1.32
C GLU A 82 -1.45 14.46 0.29
N GLU A 83 -0.40 13.79 0.75
CA GLU A 83 0.62 13.23 -0.14
C GLU A 83 0.07 12.08 -0.97
N ILE A 84 -0.82 11.27 -0.42
CA ILE A 84 -1.52 10.22 -1.18
C ILE A 84 -2.39 10.86 -2.26
N LYS A 85 -3.17 11.88 -1.90
CA LYS A 85 -4.00 12.63 -2.86
C LYS A 85 -3.16 13.19 -4.00
N GLU A 86 -2.06 13.88 -3.70
CA GLU A 86 -1.16 14.44 -4.70
C GLU A 86 -0.56 13.36 -5.60
N THR A 87 -0.22 12.21 -5.04
CA THR A 87 0.33 11.07 -5.79
C THR A 87 -0.70 10.52 -6.77
N LEU A 88 -1.93 10.31 -6.34
CA LEU A 88 -3.00 9.80 -7.22
C LEU A 88 -3.37 10.82 -8.30
N GLN A 89 -3.39 12.11 -7.97
CA GLN A 89 -3.66 13.18 -8.92
C GLN A 89 -2.55 13.28 -9.97
N HIS A 90 -1.30 13.14 -9.56
CA HIS A 90 -0.17 13.09 -10.48
C HIS A 90 -0.27 11.87 -11.42
N ALA A 91 -0.57 10.70 -10.85
CA ALA A 91 -0.74 9.46 -11.62
C ALA A 91 -1.86 9.56 -12.66
N ALA A 92 -2.89 10.39 -12.42
CA ALA A 92 -4.00 10.60 -13.35
C ALA A 92 -3.54 11.10 -14.73
N LEU A 93 -2.44 11.86 -14.78
CA LEU A 93 -1.87 12.35 -16.05
C LEU A 93 -1.41 11.22 -16.96
N TYR A 94 -1.01 10.11 -16.40
CA TYR A 94 -0.44 8.96 -17.10
C TYR A 94 -1.41 7.77 -17.18
N ALA A 95 -2.32 7.67 -16.24
CA ALA A 95 -3.32 6.60 -16.17
C ALA A 95 -4.63 6.93 -16.89
N GLY A 96 -4.97 8.22 -16.97
CA GLY A 96 -6.26 8.69 -17.43
C GLY A 96 -7.27 8.89 -16.29
N LEU A 97 -8.25 9.78 -16.52
CA LEU A 97 -9.22 10.15 -15.48
C LEU A 97 -10.06 8.97 -14.97
N PRO A 98 -10.56 8.05 -15.81
CA PRO A 98 -11.32 6.91 -15.29
C PRO A 98 -10.54 6.03 -14.33
N ALA A 99 -9.28 5.73 -14.65
CA ALA A 99 -8.40 4.94 -13.77
C ALA A 99 -8.09 5.67 -12.46
N ALA A 100 -7.84 6.97 -12.53
CA ALA A 100 -7.62 7.80 -11.34
C ALA A 100 -8.87 7.88 -10.47
N ARG A 101 -10.05 8.00 -11.06
CA ARG A 101 -11.32 8.03 -10.33
C ARG A 101 -11.55 6.72 -9.58
N ALA A 102 -11.28 5.59 -10.20
CA ALA A 102 -11.34 4.28 -9.56
C ALA A 102 -10.32 4.15 -8.41
N ALA A 103 -9.12 4.70 -8.60
CA ALA A 103 -8.07 4.72 -7.58
C ALA A 103 -8.50 5.53 -6.34
N PHE A 104 -9.03 6.74 -6.54
CA PHE A 104 -9.56 7.55 -5.43
C PHE A 104 -10.67 6.82 -4.68
N ALA A 105 -11.58 6.15 -5.38
CA ALA A 105 -12.64 5.37 -4.76
C ALA A 105 -12.11 4.22 -3.91
N ALA A 106 -11.09 3.52 -4.40
CA ALA A 106 -10.47 2.40 -3.69
C ALA A 106 -9.70 2.85 -2.44
N VAL A 107 -9.06 4.00 -2.50
CA VAL A 107 -8.20 4.52 -1.41
C VAL A 107 -9.00 5.28 -0.35
N ARG A 108 -10.12 5.88 -0.72
CA ARG A 108 -10.93 6.71 0.20
C ARG A 108 -11.26 6.03 1.53
N PRO A 109 -11.72 4.77 1.59
CA PRO A 109 -12.01 4.11 2.86
C PRO A 109 -10.79 4.02 3.78
N GLU A 110 -9.61 3.79 3.24
CA GLU A 110 -8.37 3.69 4.01
C GLU A 110 -7.97 5.03 4.61
N VAL A 111 -8.09 6.12 3.85
CA VAL A 111 -7.83 7.47 4.32
C VAL A 111 -8.85 7.88 5.39
N THR A 112 -10.13 7.60 5.18
CA THR A 112 -11.19 7.90 6.15
C THR A 112 -10.95 7.17 7.47
N ALA A 113 -10.63 5.89 7.43
CA ALA A 113 -10.34 5.09 8.63
C ALA A 113 -9.13 5.64 9.38
N HIS A 114 -8.08 6.04 8.68
CA HIS A 114 -6.86 6.61 9.27
C HIS A 114 -7.16 7.94 9.97
N VAL A 115 -7.84 8.87 9.32
CA VAL A 115 -8.20 10.18 9.89
C VAL A 115 -9.10 10.01 11.11
N THR A 116 -10.10 9.13 11.05
CA THR A 116 -10.98 8.84 12.16
C THR A 116 -10.23 8.28 13.37
N ALA A 117 -9.25 7.41 13.15
CA ALA A 117 -8.43 6.85 14.20
C ALA A 117 -7.53 7.91 14.87
N GLU A 118 -6.99 8.86 14.09
CA GLU A 118 -6.20 9.98 14.62
C GLU A 118 -7.06 10.93 15.45
N ASP A 119 -8.24 11.29 14.95
CA ASP A 119 -9.18 12.18 15.66
C ASP A 119 -9.70 11.58 16.97
N GLY A 120 -9.79 10.25 17.06
CA GLY A 120 -10.19 9.52 18.26
C GLY A 120 -9.05 9.18 19.22
N ALA A 121 -7.80 9.46 18.87
CA ALA A 121 -6.67 9.21 19.74
C ALA A 121 -6.61 10.23 20.89
N PRO A 122 -6.36 9.79 22.15
CA PRO A 122 -6.21 10.75 23.24
C PRO A 122 -5.00 11.64 22.96
N GLU A 123 -5.16 12.95 23.17
CA GLU A 123 -4.07 13.90 23.08
C GLU A 123 -2.89 13.41 23.93
N ARG A 124 -1.75 13.19 23.30
CA ARG A 124 -0.53 12.93 24.06
C ARG A 124 -0.12 14.23 24.69
N ARG A 125 -0.44 14.38 25.97
CA ARG A 125 0.09 15.52 26.75
C ARG A 125 1.61 15.39 26.83
N PRO A 126 2.34 16.50 26.62
CA PRO A 126 3.78 16.52 26.77
C PRO A 126 4.22 16.19 28.20
#